data_0dc8180ee6026772184de21ff0150c36
#
_entry.id   0dc8180ee6026772184de21ff0150c36
#
_cell.length_a   1.000
_cell.length_b   1.000
_cell.length_c   1.000
_cell.angle_alpha   90.00
_cell.angle_beta   90.00
_cell.angle_gamma   90.00
#
_symmetry.space_group_name_H-M   'P 1'
#
loop_
_entity.id
_entity.type
_entity.pdbx_description
1 polymer ?
#
loop_
_entity_poly.entity_id
_entity_poly.type
_entity_poly.pdbx_seq_one_letter_code
_entity_poly.pdbx_strand_id
1 'polypeptide(L)'
;MHCNSFSRQHRFSLHVAMTALTLLLLGLLAGCAATSSAVTSKLPDWRSWTVERKIAQMLLLGFPGETITPESPISVAIREHGVGGVVLFDNNADLGVTERNISNPAQLKRLITDLKASAETPIFIAVDEEGGIISRLKERYGFPSTVSASYLGEKNDLNLTRSSSDRLVDTLVEYGFNLNLAPVVDLSINPANPVIALKQRSFSADPALVSAHAAEVIASHHRKNIVTCLKHFPGHGSSRDDSHVGFVDVTDSWSEKELLPYKNLIGQGVVDSVMTAHTFNTHLDPDYPATLSRNTIDGILRTRLGFDGVVISDDLYMAAIVQHYSYETAVEKAINAGVDLLILANDKLYSPDIAPRTIDLVVKMVESGKISRERIDQACGRIMKLKARYLFE
;
A
#
# COMPACT_ATOMS: atom_id res chain seq x y z
N MET A 1 70.13 -11.59 62.82
CA MET A 1 69.49 -12.85 62.43
C MET A 1 68.00 -12.72 62.77
N HIS A 2 67.14 -12.88 61.83
CA HIS A 2 65.69 -12.99 61.70
C HIS A 2 65.10 -11.92 60.77
N CYS A 3 65.04 -12.26 59.54
CA CYS A 3 64.10 -11.64 58.58
C CYS A 3 63.77 -12.74 57.56
N ASN A 4 62.52 -12.85 57.20
CA ASN A 4 61.90 -13.73 56.19
C ASN A 4 60.97 -14.85 56.71
N SER A 5 59.73 -14.49 57.05
CA SER A 5 58.62 -15.44 56.96
C SER A 5 57.25 -14.82 56.74
N PHE A 6 57.12 -13.53 56.37
CA PHE A 6 55.83 -12.86 56.26
C PHE A 6 55.31 -12.63 54.81
N SER A 7 56.02 -13.01 53.77
CA SER A 7 55.65 -12.62 52.39
C SER A 7 54.97 -13.70 51.55
N ARG A 8 54.78 -14.94 52.02
CA ARG A 8 54.17 -16.02 51.20
C ARG A 8 52.67 -16.23 51.45
N GLN A 9 52.14 -15.87 52.62
CA GLN A 9 50.70 -16.09 52.88
C GLN A 9 49.78 -15.04 52.26
N HIS A 10 50.21 -13.80 52.06
CA HIS A 10 49.35 -12.75 51.42
C HIS A 10 49.25 -12.89 49.90
N ARG A 11 50.19 -13.54 49.22
CA ARG A 11 50.10 -13.74 47.76
C ARG A 11 49.15 -14.86 47.38
N PHE A 12 48.91 -15.86 48.21
CA PHE A 12 47.97 -16.94 47.92
C PHE A 12 46.51 -16.49 48.12
N SER A 13 46.25 -15.64 49.07
CA SER A 13 44.90 -15.11 49.35
C SER A 13 44.40 -14.16 48.24
N LEU A 14 45.32 -13.38 47.63
CA LEU A 14 44.97 -12.43 46.58
C LEU A 14 44.64 -13.10 45.22
N HIS A 15 45.35 -14.24 44.89
CA HIS A 15 45.11 -14.99 43.67
C HIS A 15 43.77 -15.77 43.72
N VAL A 16 43.39 -16.31 44.85
CA VAL A 16 42.10 -17.00 45.03
C VAL A 16 40.91 -16.02 44.97
N ALA A 17 41.08 -14.80 45.51
CA ALA A 17 40.05 -13.77 45.46
C ALA A 17 39.84 -13.21 44.02
N MET A 18 40.93 -13.04 43.26
CA MET A 18 40.87 -12.59 41.85
C MET A 18 40.29 -13.64 40.91
N THR A 19 40.57 -14.92 41.10
CA THR A 19 39.98 -16.02 40.28
C THR A 19 38.49 -16.22 40.59
N ALA A 20 38.06 -16.06 41.83
CA ALA A 20 36.63 -16.11 42.21
C ALA A 20 35.85 -14.94 41.65
N LEU A 21 36.41 -13.73 41.59
CA LEU A 21 35.78 -12.53 41.05
C LEU A 21 35.67 -12.58 39.50
N THR A 22 36.68 -13.14 38.81
CA THR A 22 36.64 -13.33 37.33
C THR A 22 35.66 -14.41 36.92
N LEU A 23 35.46 -15.46 37.69
CA LEU A 23 34.45 -16.48 37.43
C LEU A 23 33.02 -15.99 37.71
N LEU A 24 32.84 -15.09 38.69
CA LEU A 24 31.55 -14.48 38.96
C LEU A 24 31.15 -13.44 37.90
N LEU A 25 32.10 -12.69 37.33
CA LEU A 25 31.86 -11.76 36.21
C LEU A 25 31.62 -12.47 34.88
N LEU A 26 32.24 -13.61 34.64
CA LEU A 26 31.95 -14.46 33.46
C LEU A 26 30.58 -15.17 33.57
N GLY A 27 30.11 -15.49 34.76
CA GLY A 27 28.77 -16.04 35.01
C GLY A 27 27.65 -15.02 34.85
N LEU A 28 27.89 -13.72 35.05
CA LEU A 28 26.90 -12.64 34.87
C LEU A 28 26.78 -12.18 33.41
N LEU A 29 27.73 -12.47 32.53
CA LEU A 29 27.68 -12.16 31.10
C LEU A 29 27.05 -13.29 30.27
N ALA A 30 26.83 -14.49 30.83
CA ALA A 30 26.18 -15.62 30.15
C ALA A 30 24.66 -15.64 30.33
N GLY A 31 24.07 -14.68 31.09
CA GLY A 31 22.66 -14.71 31.49
C GLY A 31 21.70 -13.83 30.71
N CYS A 32 22.11 -13.15 29.64
CA CYS A 32 21.22 -12.33 28.81
C CYS A 32 21.52 -12.41 27.31
N ALA A 33 21.79 -13.59 26.80
CA ALA A 33 21.50 -13.88 25.41
C ALA A 33 20.03 -14.35 25.35
N ALA A 34 19.10 -13.39 25.49
CA ALA A 34 17.77 -13.56 24.95
C ALA A 34 17.98 -13.80 23.44
N THR A 35 17.98 -15.05 23.05
CA THR A 35 17.83 -15.42 21.65
C THR A 35 16.46 -14.89 21.21
N SER A 36 16.43 -13.61 20.79
CA SER A 36 15.45 -13.17 19.82
C SER A 36 15.73 -14.06 18.61
N SER A 37 15.06 -15.20 18.55
CA SER A 37 14.87 -15.89 17.29
C SER A 37 14.03 -14.93 16.47
N ALA A 38 14.68 -14.06 15.69
CA ALA A 38 14.06 -13.42 14.56
C ALA A 38 13.49 -14.59 13.74
N VAL A 39 12.17 -14.77 13.81
CA VAL A 39 11.46 -15.64 12.89
C VAL A 39 11.61 -14.93 11.54
N THR A 40 12.67 -15.29 10.80
CA THR A 40 12.76 -14.94 9.39
C THR A 40 11.58 -15.65 8.74
N SER A 41 10.50 -14.94 8.51
CA SER A 41 9.31 -15.46 7.87
C SER A 41 9.68 -15.77 6.42
N LYS A 42 9.98 -17.04 6.18
CA LYS A 42 10.35 -17.52 4.86
C LYS A 42 9.14 -17.32 3.94
N LEU A 43 9.35 -16.72 2.77
CA LEU A 43 8.29 -16.57 1.77
C LEU A 43 7.60 -17.92 1.56
N PRO A 44 6.27 -18.03 1.76
CA PRO A 44 5.55 -19.29 1.58
C PRO A 44 5.59 -19.73 0.11
N ASP A 45 5.55 -21.03 -0.12
CA ASP A 45 5.37 -21.56 -1.49
C ASP A 45 3.93 -21.34 -1.97
N TRP A 46 3.64 -20.10 -2.36
CA TRP A 46 2.32 -19.67 -2.82
C TRP A 46 1.85 -20.41 -4.09
N ARG A 47 2.77 -21.05 -4.84
CA ARG A 47 2.41 -21.81 -6.03
C ARG A 47 1.58 -23.04 -5.69
N SER A 48 1.81 -23.62 -4.51
CA SER A 48 1.04 -24.75 -3.99
C SER A 48 -0.32 -24.38 -3.38
N TRP A 49 -0.62 -23.07 -3.24
CA TRP A 49 -1.89 -22.63 -2.67
C TRP A 49 -3.09 -22.97 -3.55
N THR A 50 -4.25 -23.17 -2.91
CA THR A 50 -5.53 -23.31 -3.61
C THR A 50 -5.87 -22.05 -4.39
N VAL A 51 -6.79 -22.16 -5.33
CA VAL A 51 -7.24 -20.99 -6.13
C VAL A 51 -7.92 -19.96 -5.25
N GLU A 52 -8.68 -20.38 -4.22
CA GLU A 52 -9.33 -19.51 -3.25
C GLU A 52 -8.30 -18.66 -2.47
N ARG A 53 -7.22 -19.29 -1.99
CA ARG A 53 -6.15 -18.60 -1.27
C ARG A 53 -5.43 -17.59 -2.16
N LYS A 54 -5.19 -17.92 -3.42
CA LYS A 54 -4.58 -17.00 -4.41
C LYS A 54 -5.49 -15.82 -4.70
N ILE A 55 -6.80 -16.05 -4.88
CA ILE A 55 -7.81 -15.00 -5.06
C ILE A 55 -7.89 -14.11 -3.83
N ALA A 56 -7.87 -14.68 -2.63
CA ALA A 56 -7.90 -13.89 -1.39
C ALA A 56 -6.71 -12.91 -1.31
N GLN A 57 -5.52 -13.29 -1.77
CA GLN A 57 -4.37 -12.38 -1.85
C GLN A 57 -4.59 -11.20 -2.80
N MET A 58 -5.52 -11.30 -3.75
CA MET A 58 -5.88 -10.23 -4.67
C MET A 58 -6.85 -9.19 -4.07
N LEU A 59 -7.23 -9.32 -2.79
CA LEU A 59 -8.19 -8.44 -2.13
C LEU A 59 -7.51 -7.47 -1.18
N LEU A 60 -7.80 -6.17 -1.33
CA LEU A 60 -7.44 -5.09 -0.43
C LEU A 60 -8.74 -4.49 0.13
N LEU A 61 -9.07 -4.80 1.38
CA LEU A 61 -10.39 -4.59 1.94
C LEU A 61 -10.45 -3.38 2.87
N GLY A 62 -11.46 -2.54 2.68
CA GLY A 62 -11.89 -1.59 3.69
C GLY A 62 -12.90 -2.22 4.67
N PHE A 63 -12.97 -1.67 5.87
CA PHE A 63 -13.89 -2.13 6.93
C PHE A 63 -14.24 -0.98 7.88
N PRO A 64 -15.35 -1.03 8.62
CA PRO A 64 -15.69 -0.06 9.64
C PRO A 64 -15.04 -0.39 10.98
N GLY A 65 -14.86 0.63 11.83
CA GLY A 65 -14.46 0.50 13.22
C GLY A 65 -12.99 0.83 13.49
N GLU A 66 -12.75 1.26 14.71
CA GLU A 66 -11.45 1.70 15.23
C GLU A 66 -10.68 0.58 15.95
N THR A 67 -11.34 -0.54 16.22
CA THR A 67 -10.80 -1.72 16.89
C THR A 67 -11.33 -2.98 16.22
N ILE A 68 -10.63 -4.09 16.39
CA ILE A 68 -11.06 -5.41 15.96
C ILE A 68 -11.03 -6.41 17.11
N THR A 69 -11.85 -7.45 17.01
CA THR A 69 -11.80 -8.65 17.84
C THR A 69 -11.52 -9.87 16.96
N PRO A 70 -11.21 -11.05 17.50
CA PRO A 70 -11.06 -12.26 16.71
C PRO A 70 -12.29 -12.61 15.85
N GLU A 71 -13.49 -12.18 16.27
CA GLU A 71 -14.77 -12.44 15.61
C GLU A 71 -15.15 -11.34 14.60
N SER A 72 -14.42 -10.24 14.58
CA SER A 72 -14.66 -9.15 13.61
C SER A 72 -14.55 -9.70 12.18
N PRO A 73 -15.47 -9.34 11.26
CA PRO A 73 -15.44 -9.84 9.87
C PRO A 73 -14.10 -9.66 9.18
N ILE A 74 -13.41 -8.56 9.44
CA ILE A 74 -12.07 -8.33 8.88
C ILE A 74 -11.02 -9.27 9.47
N SER A 75 -11.07 -9.56 10.77
CA SER A 75 -10.16 -10.54 11.42
C SER A 75 -10.37 -11.94 10.87
N VAL A 76 -11.62 -12.33 10.66
CA VAL A 76 -11.98 -13.61 10.01
C VAL A 76 -11.46 -13.64 8.57
N ALA A 77 -11.67 -12.57 7.79
CA ALA A 77 -11.18 -12.46 6.43
C ALA A 77 -9.64 -12.60 6.34
N ILE A 78 -8.92 -12.00 7.27
CA ILE A 78 -7.46 -12.10 7.34
C ILE A 78 -7.02 -13.51 7.75
N ARG A 79 -7.57 -14.04 8.84
CA ARG A 79 -7.12 -15.31 9.44
C ARG A 79 -7.54 -16.53 8.63
N GLU A 80 -8.81 -16.60 8.21
CA GLU A 80 -9.39 -17.81 7.61
C GLU A 80 -9.26 -17.82 6.09
N HIS A 81 -9.49 -16.67 5.43
CA HIS A 81 -9.38 -16.60 3.98
C HIS A 81 -7.98 -16.17 3.52
N GLY A 82 -7.26 -15.40 4.34
CA GLY A 82 -5.91 -14.89 4.01
C GLY A 82 -5.93 -13.83 2.94
N VAL A 83 -6.73 -12.80 3.13
CA VAL A 83 -6.79 -11.64 2.22
C VAL A 83 -5.45 -10.95 2.09
N GLY A 84 -5.21 -10.31 0.94
CA GLY A 84 -3.94 -9.67 0.60
C GLY A 84 -3.59 -8.48 1.48
N GLY A 85 -4.59 -7.73 1.94
CA GLY A 85 -4.40 -6.58 2.81
C GLY A 85 -5.67 -5.85 3.16
N VAL A 86 -5.49 -4.73 3.86
CA VAL A 86 -6.54 -3.80 4.23
C VAL A 86 -6.17 -2.38 3.84
N VAL A 87 -7.18 -1.54 3.57
CA VAL A 87 -7.02 -0.10 3.37
C VAL A 87 -7.76 0.64 4.47
N LEU A 88 -7.07 1.59 5.13
CA LEU A 88 -7.59 2.34 6.26
C LEU A 88 -8.00 3.75 5.85
N PHE A 89 -9.15 4.18 6.37
CA PHE A 89 -9.72 5.50 6.13
C PHE A 89 -9.97 6.24 7.44
N ASP A 90 -9.91 7.56 7.41
CA ASP A 90 -10.23 8.41 8.56
C ASP A 90 -11.73 8.69 8.70
N ASN A 91 -12.45 8.65 7.59
CA ASN A 91 -13.90 8.90 7.56
C ASN A 91 -14.59 8.04 6.51
N ASN A 92 -15.91 8.04 6.57
CA ASN A 92 -16.78 7.60 5.49
C ASN A 92 -17.61 8.80 5.02
N ALA A 93 -17.07 9.53 4.04
CA ALA A 93 -17.67 10.78 3.56
C ALA A 93 -19.08 10.57 2.98
N ASP A 94 -19.33 9.44 2.34
CA ASP A 94 -20.61 9.13 1.69
C ASP A 94 -21.74 8.87 2.70
N LEU A 95 -21.41 8.37 3.91
CA LEU A 95 -22.37 8.14 4.99
C LEU A 95 -22.42 9.28 6.02
N GLY A 96 -21.61 10.34 5.84
CA GLY A 96 -21.50 11.41 6.81
C GLY A 96 -20.85 10.98 8.14
N VAL A 97 -20.20 9.82 8.17
CA VAL A 97 -19.50 9.30 9.35
C VAL A 97 -18.11 9.94 9.40
N THR A 98 -17.82 10.65 10.48
CA THR A 98 -16.56 11.41 10.67
C THR A 98 -15.40 10.57 11.17
N GLU A 99 -15.66 9.35 11.64
CA GLU A 99 -14.64 8.43 12.20
C GLU A 99 -14.85 7.03 11.63
N ARG A 100 -13.78 6.45 11.08
CA ARG A 100 -13.84 5.09 10.54
C ARG A 100 -12.78 4.19 11.15
N ASN A 101 -11.51 4.34 10.77
CA ASN A 101 -10.42 3.51 11.30
C ASN A 101 -9.38 4.33 12.06
N ILE A 102 -9.43 5.66 11.97
CA ILE A 102 -8.38 6.55 12.45
C ILE A 102 -9.00 7.66 13.28
N SER A 103 -8.81 7.64 14.59
CA SER A 103 -9.27 8.66 15.52
C SER A 103 -8.14 9.31 16.33
N ASN A 104 -7.05 8.59 16.60
CA ASN A 104 -5.87 9.12 17.25
C ASN A 104 -4.66 8.17 17.09
N PRO A 105 -3.42 8.65 17.32
CA PRO A 105 -2.20 7.87 17.12
C PRO A 105 -2.15 6.55 17.92
N ALA A 106 -2.53 6.57 19.19
CA ALA A 106 -2.47 5.39 20.04
C ALA A 106 -3.49 4.31 19.64
N GLN A 107 -4.69 4.75 19.24
CA GLN A 107 -5.72 3.85 18.72
C GLN A 107 -5.26 3.20 17.41
N LEU A 108 -4.78 4.01 16.44
CA LEU A 108 -4.32 3.52 15.14
C LEU A 108 -3.20 2.48 15.28
N LYS A 109 -2.22 2.75 16.14
CA LYS A 109 -1.11 1.81 16.39
C LYS A 109 -1.59 0.47 16.91
N ARG A 110 -2.58 0.45 17.83
CA ARG A 110 -3.20 -0.78 18.31
C ARG A 110 -3.93 -1.51 17.20
N LEU A 111 -4.80 -0.80 16.45
CA LEU A 111 -5.56 -1.40 15.35
C LEU A 111 -4.63 -2.09 14.34
N ILE A 112 -3.57 -1.41 13.89
CA ILE A 112 -2.61 -1.98 12.92
C ILE A 112 -1.86 -3.17 13.53
N THR A 113 -1.51 -3.12 14.81
CA THR A 113 -0.87 -4.24 15.50
C THR A 113 -1.79 -5.47 15.51
N ASP A 114 -3.06 -5.29 15.85
CA ASP A 114 -4.05 -6.37 15.93
C ASP A 114 -4.35 -6.95 14.54
N LEU A 115 -4.44 -6.10 13.50
CA LEU A 115 -4.60 -6.54 12.12
C LEU A 115 -3.43 -7.42 11.66
N LYS A 116 -2.19 -6.99 11.92
CA LYS A 116 -0.99 -7.78 11.58
C LYS A 116 -0.91 -9.09 12.37
N ALA A 117 -1.29 -9.06 13.65
CA ALA A 117 -1.31 -10.27 14.49
C ALA A 117 -2.35 -11.29 14.06
N SER A 118 -3.40 -10.87 13.35
CA SER A 118 -4.43 -11.76 12.79
C SER A 118 -3.96 -12.52 11.54
N ALA A 119 -2.82 -12.14 10.94
CA ALA A 119 -2.37 -12.63 9.65
C ALA A 119 -1.29 -13.71 9.78
N GLU A 120 -1.48 -14.86 9.13
CA GLU A 120 -0.45 -15.88 8.95
C GLU A 120 0.59 -15.45 7.88
N THR A 121 0.10 -14.92 6.76
CA THR A 121 0.92 -14.34 5.70
C THR A 121 0.91 -12.82 5.86
N PRO A 122 2.07 -12.12 5.86
CA PRO A 122 2.09 -10.68 5.98
C PRO A 122 1.12 -9.98 5.01
N ILE A 123 0.33 -9.04 5.53
CA ILE A 123 -0.69 -8.31 4.78
C ILE A 123 -0.25 -6.89 4.47
N PHE A 124 -0.76 -6.33 3.37
CA PHE A 124 -0.67 -4.89 3.15
C PHE A 124 -1.55 -4.15 4.15
N ILE A 125 -0.99 -3.12 4.76
CA ILE A 125 -1.73 -2.11 5.53
C ILE A 125 -1.59 -0.82 4.72
N ALA A 126 -2.63 -0.51 3.97
CA ALA A 126 -2.63 0.58 3.00
C ALA A 126 -3.31 1.84 3.53
N VAL A 127 -2.89 2.98 3.02
CA VAL A 127 -3.50 4.30 3.29
C VAL A 127 -3.30 5.24 2.10
N ASP A 128 -4.22 6.21 1.92
CA ASP A 128 -4.04 7.36 1.04
C ASP A 128 -3.40 8.52 1.82
N GLU A 129 -2.09 8.51 1.94
CA GLU A 129 -1.35 9.60 2.57
C GLU A 129 -0.53 10.32 1.50
N GLU A 130 -1.20 11.21 0.73
CA GLU A 130 -0.59 11.99 -0.34
C GLU A 130 0.09 13.26 0.20
N GLY A 131 -0.38 13.69 1.36
CA GLY A 131 -0.05 14.97 1.96
C GLY A 131 -1.03 16.10 1.60
N GLY A 132 -1.01 17.16 2.41
CA GLY A 132 -1.91 18.32 2.26
C GLY A 132 -3.38 17.94 2.45
N ILE A 133 -4.22 18.25 1.45
CA ILE A 133 -5.69 18.01 1.56
C ILE A 133 -6.02 16.52 1.61
N ILE A 134 -5.29 15.70 0.85
CA ILE A 134 -5.50 14.25 0.82
C ILE A 134 -4.53 13.58 1.78
N SER A 135 -4.92 13.58 3.03
CA SER A 135 -4.25 12.93 4.15
C SER A 135 -5.29 12.26 5.02
N ARG A 136 -5.01 11.03 5.46
CA ARG A 136 -5.83 10.33 6.46
C ARG A 136 -5.29 10.56 7.87
N LEU A 137 -3.99 10.85 7.99
CA LEU A 137 -3.30 11.13 9.24
C LEU A 137 -3.32 12.66 9.52
N LYS A 138 -4.49 13.19 9.89
CA LYS A 138 -4.74 14.63 10.02
C LYS A 138 -4.30 15.18 11.37
N GLU A 139 -3.87 16.46 11.42
CA GLU A 139 -3.53 17.18 12.65
C GLU A 139 -4.66 17.13 13.70
N ARG A 140 -5.91 17.20 13.26
CA ARG A 140 -7.08 17.12 14.18
C ARG A 140 -7.16 15.80 14.95
N TYR A 141 -6.48 14.75 14.47
CA TYR A 141 -6.37 13.46 15.16
C TYR A 141 -5.07 13.33 15.95
N GLY A 142 -4.19 14.35 15.94
CA GLY A 142 -2.92 14.37 16.65
C GLY A 142 -1.71 13.90 15.85
N PHE A 143 -1.83 13.81 14.51
CA PHE A 143 -0.70 13.48 13.63
C PHE A 143 0.01 14.75 13.15
N PRO A 144 1.29 14.63 12.70
CA PRO A 144 2.01 15.77 12.12
C PRO A 144 1.34 16.29 10.85
N SER A 145 1.42 17.61 10.61
CA SER A 145 0.98 18.21 9.35
C SER A 145 1.86 17.82 8.18
N THR A 146 1.25 17.73 7.01
CA THR A 146 1.89 17.44 5.74
C THR A 146 1.62 18.55 4.72
N VAL A 147 2.40 18.58 3.64
CA VAL A 147 2.24 19.58 2.56
C VAL A 147 1.73 18.91 1.28
N SER A 148 1.01 19.68 0.45
CA SER A 148 0.46 19.18 -0.80
C SER A 148 1.52 19.02 -1.90
N ALA A 149 1.24 18.13 -2.87
CA ALA A 149 2.09 17.99 -4.06
C ALA A 149 2.20 19.32 -4.85
N SER A 150 1.09 20.08 -4.95
CA SER A 150 1.09 21.38 -5.61
C SER A 150 2.07 22.34 -4.95
N TYR A 151 2.08 22.44 -3.62
CA TYR A 151 3.04 23.28 -2.90
C TYR A 151 4.50 22.87 -3.20
N LEU A 152 4.79 21.57 -3.21
CA LEU A 152 6.14 21.06 -3.51
C LEU A 152 6.54 21.37 -4.95
N GLY A 153 5.62 21.18 -5.91
CA GLY A 153 5.85 21.50 -7.32
C GLY A 153 6.04 22.98 -7.58
N GLU A 154 5.28 23.87 -6.92
CA GLU A 154 5.45 25.33 -6.99
C GLU A 154 6.81 25.79 -6.45
N LYS A 155 7.30 25.17 -5.36
CA LYS A 155 8.64 25.45 -4.83
C LYS A 155 9.74 24.91 -5.73
N ASN A 156 9.48 23.86 -6.48
CA ASN A 156 10.41 23.19 -7.38
C ASN A 156 11.79 22.93 -6.75
N ASP A 157 11.76 22.49 -5.48
CA ASP A 157 12.94 22.13 -4.69
C ASP A 157 12.86 20.65 -4.31
N LEU A 158 13.68 19.81 -4.94
CA LEU A 158 13.70 18.37 -4.69
C LEU A 158 14.19 18.03 -3.27
N ASN A 159 15.04 18.86 -2.65
CA ASN A 159 15.45 18.64 -1.26
C ASN A 159 14.28 18.90 -0.29
N LEU A 160 13.45 19.90 -0.57
CA LEU A 160 12.23 20.14 0.17
C LEU A 160 11.25 18.96 0.01
N THR A 161 11.10 18.45 -1.21
CA THR A 161 10.25 17.27 -1.47
C THR A 161 10.75 16.06 -0.70
N ARG A 162 12.05 15.77 -0.77
CA ARG A 162 12.67 14.66 -0.01
C ARG A 162 12.42 14.80 1.48
N SER A 163 12.76 15.96 2.07
CA SER A 163 12.63 16.16 3.52
C SER A 163 11.17 16.12 3.99
N SER A 164 10.22 16.58 3.16
CA SER A 164 8.78 16.49 3.46
C SER A 164 8.29 15.05 3.38
N SER A 165 8.72 14.32 2.35
CA SER A 165 8.40 12.90 2.20
C SER A 165 9.01 12.04 3.29
N ASP A 166 10.25 12.30 3.71
CA ASP A 166 10.90 11.56 4.80
C ASP A 166 10.09 11.68 6.11
N ARG A 167 9.60 12.89 6.45
CA ARG A 167 8.74 13.09 7.65
C ARG A 167 7.41 12.36 7.54
N LEU A 168 6.77 12.40 6.37
CA LEU A 168 5.53 11.66 6.11
C LEU A 168 5.76 10.15 6.27
N VAL A 169 6.82 9.63 5.68
CA VAL A 169 7.16 8.20 5.73
C VAL A 169 7.55 7.75 7.14
N ASP A 170 8.27 8.58 7.90
CA ASP A 170 8.57 8.28 9.31
C ASP A 170 7.27 8.10 10.12
N THR A 171 6.24 8.91 9.85
CA THR A 171 4.91 8.73 10.45
C THR A 171 4.28 7.40 10.01
N LEU A 172 4.31 7.05 8.73
CA LEU A 172 3.76 5.77 8.25
C LEU A 172 4.43 4.57 8.95
N VAL A 173 5.76 4.59 9.06
CA VAL A 173 6.54 3.54 9.73
C VAL A 173 6.20 3.45 11.21
N GLU A 174 6.10 4.59 11.90
CA GLU A 174 5.78 4.65 13.33
C GLU A 174 4.48 3.93 13.66
N TYR A 175 3.46 4.08 12.81
CA TYR A 175 2.15 3.44 13.01
C TYR A 175 2.04 2.07 12.35
N GLY A 176 2.99 1.67 11.52
CA GLY A 176 3.08 0.32 10.97
C GLY A 176 2.41 0.14 9.61
N PHE A 177 2.14 1.20 8.87
CA PHE A 177 1.78 1.09 7.45
C PHE A 177 2.94 0.52 6.63
N ASN A 178 2.61 -0.16 5.54
CA ASN A 178 3.59 -0.75 4.63
C ASN A 178 3.25 -0.56 3.15
N LEU A 179 2.12 0.08 2.84
CA LEU A 179 1.70 0.47 1.51
C LEU A 179 1.08 1.88 1.57
N ASN A 180 1.67 2.83 0.85
CA ASN A 180 1.06 4.13 0.63
C ASN A 180 0.52 4.22 -0.80
N LEU A 181 -0.76 4.54 -0.94
CA LEU A 181 -1.40 4.76 -2.23
C LEU A 181 -1.04 6.17 -2.78
N ALA A 182 0.24 6.39 -2.93
CA ALA A 182 0.93 7.62 -3.39
C ALA A 182 2.27 7.25 -4.03
N PRO A 183 2.89 8.13 -4.85
CA PRO A 183 2.47 9.48 -5.20
C PRO A 183 1.44 9.56 -6.33
N VAL A 184 0.69 10.70 -6.36
CA VAL A 184 -0.08 11.10 -7.53
C VAL A 184 0.86 11.63 -8.61
N VAL A 185 0.74 11.09 -9.82
CA VAL A 185 1.53 11.53 -10.99
C VAL A 185 0.66 12.12 -12.10
N ASP A 186 -0.63 12.33 -11.82
CA ASP A 186 -1.53 13.07 -12.70
C ASP A 186 -1.02 14.50 -12.93
N LEU A 187 -1.09 14.96 -14.17
CA LEU A 187 -0.66 16.30 -14.54
C LEU A 187 -1.74 17.33 -14.24
N SER A 188 -1.39 18.51 -13.72
CA SER A 188 -2.34 19.62 -13.53
C SER A 188 -2.64 20.33 -14.87
N ILE A 189 -3.15 19.56 -15.87
CA ILE A 189 -3.45 20.08 -17.21
C ILE A 189 -4.71 20.94 -17.18
N ASN A 190 -5.76 20.49 -16.50
CA ASN A 190 -6.98 21.26 -16.30
C ASN A 190 -6.96 21.90 -14.90
N PRO A 191 -6.76 23.23 -14.79
CA PRO A 191 -6.73 23.90 -13.49
C PRO A 191 -8.08 23.89 -12.76
N ALA A 192 -9.19 23.62 -13.47
CA ALA A 192 -10.53 23.47 -12.89
C ALA A 192 -10.86 22.01 -12.53
N ASN A 193 -9.94 21.08 -12.69
CA ASN A 193 -10.15 19.67 -12.35
C ASN A 193 -10.51 19.51 -10.87
N PRO A 194 -11.73 18.97 -10.55
CA PRO A 194 -12.23 18.91 -9.19
C PRO A 194 -11.50 17.86 -8.32
N VAL A 195 -10.83 16.89 -8.94
CA VAL A 195 -10.21 15.74 -8.26
C VAL A 195 -8.71 15.96 -8.06
N ILE A 196 -8.03 16.55 -9.03
CA ILE A 196 -6.57 16.70 -9.03
C ILE A 196 -6.17 18.13 -8.70
N ALA A 197 -6.45 19.13 -9.57
CA ALA A 197 -5.95 20.49 -9.42
C ALA A 197 -6.54 21.20 -8.21
N LEU A 198 -7.88 21.19 -8.06
CA LEU A 198 -8.57 21.86 -6.92
C LEU A 198 -8.29 21.18 -5.58
N LYS A 199 -7.85 19.94 -5.59
CA LYS A 199 -7.39 19.21 -4.39
C LYS A 199 -5.88 19.29 -4.16
N GLN A 200 -5.14 20.08 -5.00
CA GLN A 200 -3.69 20.29 -4.88
C GLN A 200 -2.86 18.99 -4.93
N ARG A 201 -3.34 17.97 -5.66
CA ARG A 201 -2.74 16.63 -5.69
C ARG A 201 -1.63 16.48 -6.74
N SER A 202 -1.50 17.38 -7.69
CA SER A 202 -0.48 17.34 -8.75
C SER A 202 0.70 18.24 -8.44
N PHE A 203 1.91 17.78 -8.72
CA PHE A 203 3.12 18.59 -8.63
C PHE A 203 3.17 19.68 -9.72
N SER A 204 2.67 19.38 -10.94
CA SER A 204 2.77 20.31 -12.08
C SER A 204 1.96 19.83 -13.29
N ALA A 205 1.82 20.70 -14.30
CA ALA A 205 1.42 20.35 -15.67
C ALA A 205 2.61 19.85 -16.53
N ASP A 206 3.84 19.95 -16.03
CA ASP A 206 5.06 19.48 -16.71
C ASP A 206 5.38 18.03 -16.27
N PRO A 207 5.37 17.04 -17.20
CA PRO A 207 5.66 15.65 -16.89
C PRO A 207 7.06 15.42 -16.34
N ALA A 208 8.05 16.21 -16.74
CA ALA A 208 9.42 16.05 -16.26
C ALA A 208 9.53 16.46 -14.78
N LEU A 209 8.89 17.59 -14.42
CA LEU A 209 8.82 18.04 -13.03
C LEU A 209 8.05 17.04 -12.15
N VAL A 210 6.87 16.57 -12.62
CA VAL A 210 6.10 15.53 -11.89
C VAL A 210 6.94 14.28 -11.68
N SER A 211 7.65 13.80 -12.71
CA SER A 211 8.51 12.62 -12.59
C SER A 211 9.64 12.81 -11.59
N ALA A 212 10.28 14.00 -11.57
CA ALA A 212 11.39 14.29 -10.67
C ALA A 212 10.93 14.32 -9.20
N HIS A 213 9.82 15.01 -8.89
CA HIS A 213 9.27 15.05 -7.53
C HIS A 213 8.76 13.69 -7.09
N ALA A 214 8.06 12.97 -7.96
CA ALA A 214 7.56 11.62 -7.65
C ALA A 214 8.71 10.64 -7.37
N ALA A 215 9.84 10.73 -8.07
CA ALA A 215 11.01 9.91 -7.80
C ALA A 215 11.59 10.14 -6.40
N GLU A 216 11.61 11.39 -5.89
CA GLU A 216 12.04 11.69 -4.53
C GLU A 216 11.07 11.11 -3.48
N VAL A 217 9.74 11.21 -3.74
CA VAL A 217 8.73 10.58 -2.88
C VAL A 217 8.94 9.06 -2.82
N ILE A 218 9.06 8.40 -3.97
CA ILE A 218 9.30 6.96 -4.05
C ILE A 218 10.58 6.58 -3.30
N ALA A 219 11.68 7.30 -3.54
CA ALA A 219 12.94 7.03 -2.88
C ALA A 219 12.87 7.14 -1.35
N SER A 220 12.09 8.11 -0.82
CA SER A 220 11.85 8.24 0.63
C SER A 220 11.12 7.02 1.20
N HIS A 221 10.08 6.54 0.51
CA HIS A 221 9.31 5.35 0.92
C HIS A 221 10.18 4.08 0.87
N HIS A 222 10.94 3.90 -0.21
CA HIS A 222 11.80 2.72 -0.38
C HIS A 222 12.89 2.61 0.69
N ARG A 223 13.46 3.75 1.14
CA ARG A 223 14.45 3.75 2.25
C ARG A 223 13.90 3.16 3.55
N LYS A 224 12.59 3.11 3.71
CA LYS A 224 11.88 2.67 4.91
C LYS A 224 11.01 1.43 4.67
N ASN A 225 11.22 0.72 3.57
CA ASN A 225 10.45 -0.47 3.19
C ASN A 225 8.93 -0.23 3.10
N ILE A 226 8.50 0.93 2.60
CA ILE A 226 7.10 1.23 2.29
C ILE A 226 6.89 1.11 0.78
N VAL A 227 5.91 0.30 0.40
CA VAL A 227 5.46 0.15 -1.00
C VAL A 227 4.77 1.43 -1.46
N THR A 228 5.03 1.85 -2.70
CA THR A 228 4.41 3.01 -3.34
C THR A 228 3.45 2.61 -4.45
N CYS A 229 2.50 3.50 -4.76
CA CYS A 229 1.53 3.31 -5.82
C CYS A 229 1.35 4.58 -6.66
N LEU A 230 1.81 4.55 -7.92
CA LEU A 230 1.55 5.66 -8.84
C LEU A 230 0.08 5.71 -9.25
N LYS A 231 -0.54 6.89 -9.28
CA LYS A 231 -1.95 7.04 -9.61
C LYS A 231 -2.29 8.36 -10.31
N HIS A 232 -3.34 8.38 -11.11
CA HIS A 232 -4.33 7.35 -11.47
C HIS A 232 -4.20 7.04 -12.98
N PHE A 233 -3.68 5.87 -13.30
CA PHE A 233 -3.39 5.47 -14.69
C PHE A 233 -4.68 5.33 -15.52
N PRO A 234 -4.72 5.84 -16.77
CA PRO A 234 -3.65 6.39 -17.62
C PRO A 234 -3.46 7.91 -17.50
N GLY A 235 -3.99 8.55 -16.49
CA GLY A 235 -3.96 9.98 -16.24
C GLY A 235 -5.38 10.53 -16.01
N HIS A 236 -5.54 11.28 -14.92
CA HIS A 236 -6.81 11.89 -14.51
C HIS A 236 -6.73 13.43 -14.52
N GLY A 237 -5.59 13.98 -14.93
CA GLY A 237 -5.31 15.41 -14.80
C GLY A 237 -6.09 16.32 -15.73
N SER A 238 -6.52 15.79 -16.88
CA SER A 238 -7.34 16.51 -17.89
C SER A 238 -8.83 16.45 -17.66
N SER A 239 -9.33 15.60 -16.71
CA SER A 239 -10.76 15.42 -16.49
C SER A 239 -11.46 16.69 -16.01
N ARG A 240 -12.75 16.77 -16.32
CA ARG A 240 -13.65 17.87 -15.93
C ARG A 240 -14.59 17.49 -14.79
N ASP A 241 -14.75 16.18 -14.57
CA ASP A 241 -15.68 15.58 -13.65
C ASP A 241 -14.97 14.72 -12.58
N ASP A 242 -15.72 14.36 -11.53
CA ASP A 242 -15.23 13.57 -10.40
C ASP A 242 -15.74 12.12 -10.48
N SER A 243 -14.84 11.14 -10.58
CA SER A 243 -15.17 9.71 -10.62
C SER A 243 -15.79 9.16 -9.33
N HIS A 244 -15.69 9.88 -8.22
CA HIS A 244 -16.40 9.54 -6.98
C HIS A 244 -17.91 9.81 -7.08
N VAL A 245 -18.31 10.75 -7.97
CA VAL A 245 -19.69 11.19 -8.12
C VAL A 245 -20.38 10.52 -9.31
N GLY A 246 -19.64 10.17 -10.37
CA GLY A 246 -20.23 9.58 -11.55
C GLY A 246 -19.23 9.25 -12.67
N PHE A 247 -19.76 9.06 -13.86
CA PHE A 247 -19.00 8.75 -15.06
C PHE A 247 -18.10 9.91 -15.48
N VAL A 248 -16.85 9.60 -15.82
CA VAL A 248 -15.85 10.60 -16.26
C VAL A 248 -15.34 10.24 -17.64
N ASP A 249 -15.78 10.98 -18.65
CA ASP A 249 -15.29 10.86 -20.02
C ASP A 249 -14.19 11.88 -20.30
N VAL A 250 -13.01 11.37 -20.66
CA VAL A 250 -11.83 12.17 -20.98
C VAL A 250 -11.44 12.05 -22.46
N THR A 251 -12.30 11.51 -23.32
CA THR A 251 -12.01 11.23 -24.73
C THR A 251 -11.41 12.45 -25.46
N ASP A 252 -12.02 13.63 -25.28
CA ASP A 252 -11.60 14.85 -25.96
C ASP A 252 -10.55 15.67 -25.21
N SER A 253 -10.28 15.34 -23.95
CA SER A 253 -9.38 16.15 -23.10
C SER A 253 -8.06 15.45 -22.76
N TRP A 254 -8.06 14.14 -22.73
CA TRP A 254 -6.87 13.35 -22.43
C TRP A 254 -5.86 13.37 -23.59
N SER A 255 -4.60 13.34 -23.24
CA SER A 255 -3.53 13.22 -24.22
C SER A 255 -2.42 12.28 -23.73
N GLU A 256 -1.65 11.72 -24.66
CA GLU A 256 -0.50 10.86 -24.36
C GLU A 256 0.56 11.51 -23.46
N LYS A 257 0.51 12.83 -23.31
CA LYS A 257 1.36 13.55 -22.37
C LYS A 257 1.18 13.04 -20.93
N GLU A 258 -0.03 12.61 -20.56
CA GLU A 258 -0.35 12.06 -19.23
C GLU A 258 0.32 10.72 -18.96
N LEU A 259 0.77 9.99 -19.99
CA LEU A 259 1.55 8.76 -19.85
C LEU A 259 3.04 9.01 -19.54
N LEU A 260 3.55 10.21 -19.77
CA LEU A 260 4.99 10.48 -19.66
C LEU A 260 5.55 10.29 -18.24
N PRO A 261 4.89 10.68 -17.14
CA PRO A 261 5.38 10.38 -15.80
C PRO A 261 5.52 8.87 -15.55
N TYR A 262 4.53 8.07 -15.97
CA TYR A 262 4.59 6.61 -15.87
C TYR A 262 5.75 6.05 -16.67
N LYS A 263 5.89 6.45 -17.94
CA LYS A 263 6.98 6.02 -18.81
C LYS A 263 8.35 6.33 -18.20
N ASN A 264 8.52 7.55 -17.68
CA ASN A 264 9.78 7.98 -17.09
C ASN A 264 10.14 7.17 -15.83
N LEU A 265 9.19 6.98 -14.92
CA LEU A 265 9.41 6.28 -13.66
C LEU A 265 9.54 4.75 -13.83
N ILE A 266 8.75 4.15 -14.72
CA ILE A 266 8.89 2.73 -15.09
C ILE A 266 10.25 2.48 -15.73
N GLY A 267 10.69 3.38 -16.63
CA GLY A 267 12.00 3.29 -17.27
C GLY A 267 13.17 3.40 -16.29
N GLN A 268 12.99 4.03 -15.13
CA GLN A 268 13.97 4.07 -14.02
C GLN A 268 13.94 2.80 -13.16
N GLY A 269 12.94 1.92 -13.31
CA GLY A 269 12.81 0.70 -12.52
C GLY A 269 12.41 0.92 -11.05
N VAL A 270 11.83 2.07 -10.72
CA VAL A 270 11.50 2.46 -9.33
C VAL A 270 10.03 2.24 -8.95
N VAL A 271 9.18 1.79 -9.89
CA VAL A 271 7.73 1.68 -9.68
C VAL A 271 7.36 0.32 -9.09
N ASP A 272 6.76 0.31 -7.91
CA ASP A 272 6.28 -0.90 -7.23
C ASP A 272 4.89 -1.31 -7.73
N SER A 273 3.96 -0.36 -7.73
CA SER A 273 2.58 -0.58 -8.15
C SER A 273 2.01 0.64 -8.88
N VAL A 274 0.95 0.40 -9.64
CA VAL A 274 0.20 1.42 -10.38
C VAL A 274 -1.28 1.23 -10.13
N MET A 275 -1.97 2.28 -9.68
CA MET A 275 -3.42 2.30 -9.52
C MET A 275 -4.09 2.82 -10.80
N THR A 276 -5.13 2.12 -11.24
CA THR A 276 -5.94 2.51 -12.41
C THR A 276 -7.00 3.53 -12.06
N ALA A 277 -7.31 4.43 -13.00
CA ALA A 277 -8.43 5.36 -12.91
C ALA A 277 -9.75 4.73 -13.40
N HIS A 278 -10.89 5.28 -12.95
CA HIS A 278 -12.21 4.98 -13.52
C HIS A 278 -12.60 5.98 -14.62
N THR A 279 -11.61 6.46 -15.37
CA THR A 279 -11.83 7.35 -16.52
C THR A 279 -12.14 6.56 -17.79
N PHE A 280 -13.09 7.05 -18.56
CA PHE A 280 -13.46 6.51 -19.86
C PHE A 280 -12.80 7.32 -20.99
N ASN A 281 -12.29 6.62 -22.00
CA ASN A 281 -11.66 7.25 -23.16
C ASN A 281 -11.85 6.32 -24.38
N THR A 282 -12.75 6.71 -25.29
CA THR A 282 -13.08 5.91 -26.48
C THR A 282 -11.91 5.65 -27.41
N HIS A 283 -10.88 6.51 -27.40
CA HIS A 283 -9.67 6.34 -28.20
C HIS A 283 -8.76 5.24 -27.62
N LEU A 284 -8.87 4.92 -26.32
CA LEU A 284 -8.10 3.84 -25.68
C LEU A 284 -8.91 2.54 -25.62
N ASP A 285 -10.19 2.65 -25.26
CA ASP A 285 -11.14 1.54 -25.23
C ASP A 285 -12.55 2.08 -25.43
N PRO A 286 -13.26 1.63 -26.50
CA PRO A 286 -14.61 2.11 -26.79
C PRO A 286 -15.68 1.57 -25.83
N ASP A 287 -15.40 0.50 -25.07
CA ASP A 287 -16.40 -0.24 -24.31
C ASP A 287 -16.24 -0.06 -22.79
N TYR A 288 -14.99 0.14 -22.29
CA TYR A 288 -14.71 0.07 -20.86
C TYR A 288 -13.81 1.23 -20.35
N PRO A 289 -14.07 1.71 -19.11
CA PRO A 289 -13.16 2.65 -18.43
C PRO A 289 -11.82 1.96 -18.14
N ALA A 290 -10.79 2.75 -17.90
CA ALA A 290 -9.41 2.26 -17.81
C ALA A 290 -9.22 1.07 -16.85
N THR A 291 -9.87 1.07 -15.67
CA THR A 291 -9.79 -0.05 -14.72
C THR A 291 -10.33 -1.36 -15.28
N LEU A 292 -11.30 -1.32 -16.19
CA LEU A 292 -11.94 -2.50 -16.78
C LEU A 292 -11.42 -2.81 -18.19
N SER A 293 -10.51 -1.99 -18.70
CA SER A 293 -10.00 -2.04 -20.07
C SER A 293 -8.72 -2.84 -20.20
N ARG A 294 -8.79 -3.95 -20.92
CA ARG A 294 -7.60 -4.73 -21.30
C ARG A 294 -6.68 -3.92 -22.22
N ASN A 295 -7.25 -3.12 -23.13
CA ASN A 295 -6.46 -2.27 -24.02
C ASN A 295 -5.59 -1.30 -23.24
N THR A 296 -6.14 -0.71 -22.17
CA THR A 296 -5.44 0.25 -21.34
C THR A 296 -4.40 -0.44 -20.44
N ILE A 297 -4.76 -1.50 -19.72
CA ILE A 297 -3.84 -2.12 -18.75
C ILE A 297 -2.85 -3.04 -19.46
N ASP A 298 -3.30 -4.04 -20.21
CA ASP A 298 -2.41 -5.00 -20.87
C ASP A 298 -1.71 -4.36 -22.07
N GLY A 299 -2.46 -3.62 -22.91
CA GLY A 299 -1.92 -3.00 -24.11
C GLY A 299 -0.95 -1.84 -23.80
N ILE A 300 -1.38 -0.85 -23.03
CA ILE A 300 -0.55 0.34 -22.78
C ILE A 300 0.40 0.12 -21.61
N LEU A 301 -0.10 -0.19 -20.41
CA LEU A 301 0.75 -0.23 -19.22
C LEU A 301 1.74 -1.40 -19.28
N ARG A 302 1.26 -2.63 -19.56
CA ARG A 302 2.12 -3.81 -19.60
C ARG A 302 3.00 -3.85 -20.85
N THR A 303 2.38 -3.79 -22.03
CA THR A 303 3.10 -4.02 -23.29
C THR A 303 3.87 -2.79 -23.74
N ARG A 304 3.22 -1.61 -23.85
CA ARG A 304 3.85 -0.42 -24.40
C ARG A 304 4.83 0.24 -23.44
N LEU A 305 4.46 0.33 -22.11
CA LEU A 305 5.32 0.94 -21.09
C LEU A 305 6.23 -0.05 -20.37
N GLY A 306 6.03 -1.36 -20.55
CA GLY A 306 6.89 -2.42 -20.01
C GLY A 306 6.75 -2.63 -18.49
N PHE A 307 5.61 -2.28 -17.88
CA PHE A 307 5.40 -2.43 -16.46
C PHE A 307 5.08 -3.88 -16.05
N ASP A 308 5.88 -4.47 -15.17
CA ASP A 308 5.65 -5.85 -14.65
C ASP A 308 5.36 -5.89 -13.14
N GLY A 309 5.17 -4.73 -12.49
CA GLY A 309 4.78 -4.65 -11.07
C GLY A 309 3.29 -4.90 -10.84
N VAL A 310 2.82 -4.66 -9.61
CA VAL A 310 1.42 -4.88 -9.22
C VAL A 310 0.52 -3.77 -9.78
N VAL A 311 -0.58 -4.15 -10.43
CA VAL A 311 -1.65 -3.22 -10.80
C VAL A 311 -2.75 -3.30 -9.76
N ILE A 312 -3.09 -2.16 -9.18
CA ILE A 312 -4.14 -2.00 -8.15
C ILE A 312 -5.34 -1.31 -8.83
N SER A 313 -6.57 -1.76 -8.61
CA SER A 313 -7.73 -0.98 -9.02
C SER A 313 -7.90 0.24 -8.12
N ASP A 314 -8.47 1.34 -8.63
CA ASP A 314 -9.21 2.24 -7.75
C ASP A 314 -10.43 1.50 -7.17
N ASP A 315 -11.10 2.09 -6.16
CA ASP A 315 -12.18 1.39 -5.47
C ASP A 315 -13.34 1.02 -6.41
N LEU A 316 -13.60 -0.29 -6.52
CA LEU A 316 -14.67 -0.80 -7.39
C LEU A 316 -16.09 -0.43 -6.92
N TYR A 317 -16.25 0.15 -5.74
CA TYR A 317 -17.53 0.69 -5.24
C TYR A 317 -17.74 2.16 -5.58
N MET A 318 -16.79 2.83 -6.27
CA MET A 318 -16.98 4.21 -6.74
C MET A 318 -18.14 4.32 -7.74
N ALA A 319 -18.82 5.46 -7.73
CA ALA A 319 -20.02 5.72 -8.54
C ALA A 319 -19.77 5.51 -10.04
N ALA A 320 -18.59 5.86 -10.55
CA ALA A 320 -18.18 5.64 -11.94
C ALA A 320 -18.27 4.16 -12.38
N ILE A 321 -18.20 3.23 -11.45
CA ILE A 321 -18.32 1.79 -11.70
C ILE A 321 -19.73 1.28 -11.38
N VAL A 322 -20.19 1.45 -10.12
CA VAL A 322 -21.41 0.79 -9.65
C VAL A 322 -22.69 1.31 -10.30
N GLN A 323 -22.67 2.50 -10.92
CA GLN A 323 -23.81 3.05 -11.65
C GLN A 323 -23.95 2.44 -13.06
N HIS A 324 -22.88 1.82 -13.60
CA HIS A 324 -22.82 1.35 -14.98
C HIS A 324 -22.59 -0.15 -15.12
N TYR A 325 -21.99 -0.78 -14.11
CA TYR A 325 -21.63 -2.19 -14.15
C TYR A 325 -22.12 -2.91 -12.89
N SER A 326 -22.58 -4.17 -13.06
CA SER A 326 -22.81 -5.02 -11.89
C SER A 326 -21.48 -5.32 -11.19
N TYR A 327 -21.54 -5.65 -9.91
CA TYR A 327 -20.37 -6.04 -9.15
C TYR A 327 -19.61 -7.19 -9.80
N GLU A 328 -20.33 -8.21 -10.27
CA GLU A 328 -19.78 -9.37 -10.96
C GLU A 328 -19.03 -8.94 -12.22
N THR A 329 -19.65 -8.08 -13.05
CA THR A 329 -19.02 -7.57 -14.27
C THR A 329 -17.78 -6.75 -13.96
N ALA A 330 -17.82 -5.88 -12.97
CA ALA A 330 -16.68 -5.05 -12.56
C ALA A 330 -15.49 -5.91 -12.12
N VAL A 331 -15.72 -6.91 -11.27
CA VAL A 331 -14.68 -7.84 -10.80
C VAL A 331 -14.12 -8.68 -11.97
N GLU A 332 -14.99 -9.26 -12.81
CA GLU A 332 -14.57 -10.06 -13.97
C GLU A 332 -13.68 -9.24 -14.92
N LYS A 333 -14.16 -8.06 -15.30
CA LYS A 333 -13.47 -7.20 -16.27
C LYS A 333 -12.17 -6.65 -15.71
N ALA A 334 -12.13 -6.19 -14.46
CA ALA A 334 -10.89 -5.71 -13.82
C ALA A 334 -9.81 -6.79 -13.79
N ILE A 335 -10.14 -8.02 -13.37
CA ILE A 335 -9.17 -9.13 -13.33
C ILE A 335 -8.69 -9.47 -14.74
N ASN A 336 -9.60 -9.60 -15.72
CA ASN A 336 -9.26 -9.92 -17.11
C ASN A 336 -8.51 -8.80 -17.83
N ALA A 337 -8.73 -7.54 -17.42
CA ALA A 337 -7.97 -6.41 -17.93
C ALA A 337 -6.51 -6.40 -17.47
N GLY A 338 -6.20 -7.05 -16.34
CA GLY A 338 -4.83 -7.15 -15.84
C GLY A 338 -4.62 -6.58 -14.45
N VAL A 339 -5.69 -6.21 -13.72
CA VAL A 339 -5.61 -5.79 -12.32
C VAL A 339 -5.22 -6.99 -11.46
N ASP A 340 -4.23 -6.78 -10.58
CA ASP A 340 -3.71 -7.82 -9.69
C ASP A 340 -4.29 -7.70 -8.26
N LEU A 341 -4.54 -6.47 -7.78
CA LEU A 341 -5.05 -6.22 -6.44
C LEU A 341 -6.30 -5.33 -6.52
N LEU A 342 -7.43 -5.84 -6.04
CA LEU A 342 -8.74 -5.16 -6.08
C LEU A 342 -8.96 -4.39 -4.78
N ILE A 343 -9.17 -3.07 -4.87
CA ILE A 343 -9.66 -2.29 -3.73
C ILE A 343 -11.18 -2.44 -3.65
N LEU A 344 -11.64 -2.86 -2.49
CA LEU A 344 -13.04 -2.93 -2.11
C LEU A 344 -13.19 -2.13 -0.81
N ALA A 345 -13.45 -0.81 -0.93
CA ALA A 345 -13.52 0.09 0.23
C ALA A 345 -14.65 -0.30 1.19
N ASN A 346 -15.71 -0.96 0.69
CA ASN A 346 -16.79 -1.52 1.49
C ASN A 346 -17.40 -0.50 2.44
N ASP A 347 -17.69 0.70 1.93
CA ASP A 347 -18.08 1.86 2.71
C ASP A 347 -19.55 2.26 2.54
N LYS A 348 -20.05 2.33 1.28
CA LYS A 348 -21.42 2.80 1.00
C LYS A 348 -22.50 1.84 1.46
N LEU A 349 -22.27 0.55 1.27
CA LEU A 349 -23.12 -0.55 1.71
C LEU A 349 -22.22 -1.62 2.32
N TYR A 350 -21.94 -1.46 3.61
CA TYR A 350 -21.05 -2.40 4.30
C TYR A 350 -21.59 -3.83 4.23
N SER A 351 -20.78 -4.74 3.71
CA SER A 351 -21.03 -6.18 3.65
C SER A 351 -19.99 -6.90 4.48
N PRO A 352 -20.35 -7.52 5.61
CA PRO A 352 -19.41 -8.23 6.47
C PRO A 352 -18.83 -9.49 5.79
N ASP A 353 -19.50 -10.01 4.78
CA ASP A 353 -19.13 -11.19 3.98
C ASP A 353 -18.46 -10.84 2.65
N ILE A 354 -18.00 -9.61 2.46
CA ILE A 354 -17.40 -9.16 1.19
C ILE A 354 -16.24 -10.05 0.73
N ALA A 355 -15.40 -10.54 1.66
CA ALA A 355 -14.27 -11.40 1.34
C ALA A 355 -14.73 -12.77 0.80
N PRO A 356 -15.46 -13.63 1.55
CA PRO A 356 -15.90 -14.92 1.04
C PRO A 356 -16.77 -14.77 -0.21
N ARG A 357 -17.68 -13.79 -0.26
CA ARG A 357 -18.53 -13.54 -1.44
C ARG A 357 -17.72 -13.24 -2.69
N THR A 358 -16.66 -12.41 -2.60
CA THR A 358 -15.81 -12.11 -3.74
C THR A 358 -14.95 -13.30 -4.15
N ILE A 359 -14.41 -14.03 -3.18
CA ILE A 359 -13.63 -15.26 -3.44
C ILE A 359 -14.50 -16.28 -4.17
N ASP A 360 -15.68 -16.60 -3.66
CA ASP A 360 -16.62 -17.55 -4.27
C ASP A 360 -17.05 -17.13 -5.68
N LEU A 361 -17.28 -15.83 -5.88
CA LEU A 361 -17.60 -15.27 -7.19
C LEU A 361 -16.48 -15.53 -8.21
N VAL A 362 -15.23 -15.21 -7.83
CA VAL A 362 -14.09 -15.37 -8.73
C VAL A 362 -13.77 -16.85 -8.96
N VAL A 363 -13.92 -17.72 -7.95
CA VAL A 363 -13.80 -19.18 -8.10
C VAL A 363 -14.78 -19.70 -9.16
N LYS A 364 -16.07 -19.32 -9.09
CA LYS A 364 -17.08 -19.69 -10.11
C LYS A 364 -16.71 -19.19 -11.51
N MET A 365 -16.09 -17.99 -11.60
CA MET A 365 -15.60 -17.47 -12.86
C MET A 365 -14.42 -18.27 -13.41
N VAL A 366 -13.54 -18.76 -12.54
CA VAL A 366 -12.44 -19.64 -12.91
C VAL A 366 -12.96 -21.02 -13.36
N GLU A 367 -13.89 -21.61 -12.64
CA GLU A 367 -14.50 -22.89 -12.97
C GLU A 367 -15.27 -22.86 -14.28
N SER A 368 -15.95 -21.73 -14.58
CA SER A 368 -16.68 -21.55 -15.85
C SER A 368 -15.80 -21.08 -17.03
N GLY A 369 -14.49 -20.85 -16.80
CA GLY A 369 -13.56 -20.39 -17.82
C GLY A 369 -13.67 -18.91 -18.19
N LYS A 370 -14.45 -18.11 -17.44
CA LYS A 370 -14.52 -16.64 -17.62
C LYS A 370 -13.23 -15.95 -17.23
N ILE A 371 -12.52 -16.49 -16.23
CA ILE A 371 -11.18 -16.07 -15.81
C ILE A 371 -10.27 -17.28 -15.87
N SER A 372 -9.07 -17.14 -16.46
CA SER A 372 -8.15 -18.26 -16.50
C SER A 372 -7.40 -18.45 -15.17
N ARG A 373 -7.00 -19.69 -14.85
CA ARG A 373 -6.17 -19.99 -13.69
C ARG A 373 -4.82 -19.27 -13.76
N GLU A 374 -4.25 -19.20 -14.96
CA GLU A 374 -2.98 -18.50 -15.24
C GLU A 374 -3.08 -17.02 -14.88
N ARG A 375 -4.25 -16.37 -15.10
CA ARG A 375 -4.44 -14.97 -14.74
C ARG A 375 -4.41 -14.78 -13.22
N ILE A 376 -5.02 -15.70 -12.47
CA ILE A 376 -4.96 -15.71 -10.98
C ILE A 376 -3.53 -15.96 -10.51
N ASP A 377 -2.84 -16.93 -11.12
CA ASP A 377 -1.44 -17.23 -10.77
C ASP A 377 -0.50 -16.07 -11.06
N GLN A 378 -0.69 -15.34 -12.16
CA GLN A 378 0.07 -14.14 -12.50
C GLN A 378 -0.15 -13.03 -11.45
N ALA A 379 -1.41 -12.76 -11.06
CA ALA A 379 -1.73 -11.76 -10.05
C ALA A 379 -1.11 -12.10 -8.70
N CYS A 380 -1.39 -13.31 -8.20
CA CYS A 380 -0.81 -13.79 -6.94
C CYS A 380 0.72 -13.75 -6.96
N GLY A 381 1.34 -14.14 -8.08
CA GLY A 381 2.79 -14.11 -8.24
C GLY A 381 3.39 -12.71 -8.13
N ARG A 382 2.78 -11.68 -8.76
CA ARG A 382 3.21 -10.29 -8.63
C ARG A 382 3.04 -9.77 -7.21
N ILE A 383 1.89 -10.04 -6.58
CA ILE A 383 1.61 -9.68 -5.20
C ILE A 383 2.65 -10.30 -4.25
N MET A 384 2.91 -11.60 -4.38
CA MET A 384 3.86 -12.30 -3.51
C MET A 384 5.31 -11.85 -3.75
N LYS A 385 5.69 -11.52 -4.99
CA LYS A 385 6.98 -10.91 -5.31
C LYS A 385 7.13 -9.53 -4.65
N LEU A 386 6.09 -8.71 -4.67
CA LEU A 386 6.08 -7.40 -4.01
C LEU A 386 6.17 -7.55 -2.49
N LYS A 387 5.37 -8.44 -1.89
CA LYS A 387 5.44 -8.76 -0.46
C LYS A 387 6.83 -9.27 -0.06
N ALA A 388 7.44 -10.16 -0.87
CA ALA A 388 8.77 -10.68 -0.62
C ALA A 388 9.84 -9.58 -0.51
N ARG A 389 9.69 -8.52 -1.30
CA ARG A 389 10.63 -7.39 -1.30
C ARG A 389 10.50 -6.49 -0.08
N TYR A 390 9.30 -6.34 0.48
CA TYR A 390 9.01 -5.30 1.48
C TYR A 390 8.52 -5.82 2.84
N LEU A 391 7.93 -7.02 2.91
CA LEU A 391 7.23 -7.51 4.09
C LEU A 391 7.83 -8.77 4.71
N PHE A 392 8.74 -9.43 4.01
CA PHE A 392 9.47 -10.59 4.54
C PHE A 392 10.92 -10.17 4.81
N GLU A 393 11.38 -10.33 6.04
CA GLU A 393 12.76 -10.15 6.48
C GLU A 393 13.57 -11.44 6.33
#